data_e1ee73135ac525fb9d18d5d6655bb6e2
#
_entry.id   e1ee73135ac525fb9d18d5d6655bb6e2
#
_cell.length_a   1.000
_cell.length_b   1.000
_cell.length_c   1.000
_cell.angle_alpha   90.00
_cell.angle_beta   90.00
_cell.angle_gamma   90.00
#
_symmetry.space_group_name_H-M   'P 1'
#
loop_
_entity.id
_entity.type
_entity.pdbx_description
1 polymer ?
#
loop_
_entity_poly.entity_id
_entity_poly.type
_entity_poly.pdbx_seq_one_letter_code
_entity_poly.pdbx_strand_id
1 'polypeptide(L)'
;MVCYPILDMENFYTDIHKYLRDLEDIIINTLSFFGVNASGNSEETGVWLDVGNIEERKICAMGIKVSRWVTMHGLALNVNTDLSYFDGIIPCGISNKGVTSISNELNKKIDIELVQKVFIEKFLKQFNATMEFN
;
A
#
# COMPACT_ATOMS: atom_id res chain seq x y z
N MET A 1 -4.47 2.74 -7.59
CA MET A 1 -3.33 3.71 -7.55
C MET A 1 -2.03 2.93 -7.46
N VAL A 2 -1.08 3.19 -8.35
CA VAL A 2 0.26 2.60 -8.33
C VAL A 2 1.27 3.68 -7.97
N CYS A 3 2.24 3.36 -7.13
CA CYS A 3 3.31 4.26 -6.74
C CYS A 3 4.65 3.52 -6.68
N TYR A 4 5.65 4.08 -7.33
CA TYR A 4 7.03 3.57 -7.34
C TYR A 4 7.97 4.65 -6.78
N PRO A 5 8.17 4.70 -5.45
CA PRO A 5 9.11 5.64 -4.87
C PRO A 5 10.54 5.24 -5.24
N ILE A 6 11.28 6.16 -5.83
CA ILE A 6 12.70 5.96 -6.15
C ILE A 6 13.50 6.81 -5.17
N LEU A 7 14.02 6.17 -4.14
CA LEU A 7 14.76 6.81 -3.05
C LEU A 7 16.20 6.33 -3.05
N ASP A 8 17.12 7.24 -2.84
CA ASP A 8 18.46 6.91 -2.37
C ASP A 8 18.39 6.74 -0.85
N MET A 9 18.38 5.48 -0.40
CA MET A 9 18.19 5.14 1.00
C MET A 9 19.35 5.56 1.89
N GLU A 10 20.53 5.82 1.33
CA GLU A 10 21.67 6.35 2.12
C GLU A 10 21.36 7.73 2.71
N ASN A 11 20.42 8.48 2.12
CA ASN A 11 19.94 9.75 2.65
C ASN A 11 18.94 9.60 3.81
N PHE A 12 18.48 8.40 4.11
CA PHE A 12 17.48 8.10 5.14
C PHE A 12 18.01 7.05 6.13
N TYR A 13 18.05 5.80 5.69
CA TYR A 13 18.57 4.64 6.43
C TYR A 13 18.78 3.45 5.49
N THR A 14 19.70 2.57 5.80
CA THR A 14 20.05 1.38 5.01
C THR A 14 19.43 0.11 5.60
N ASP A 15 18.08 0.06 5.62
CA ASP A 15 17.30 -1.08 6.12
C ASP A 15 16.06 -1.31 5.25
N ILE A 16 16.09 -2.39 4.45
CA ILE A 16 15.05 -2.74 3.49
C ILE A 16 13.76 -3.17 4.22
N HIS A 17 13.89 -3.89 5.33
CA HIS A 17 12.72 -4.34 6.09
C HIS A 17 12.00 -3.16 6.73
N LYS A 18 12.77 -2.22 7.30
CA LYS A 18 12.22 -0.97 7.83
C LYS A 18 11.50 -0.18 6.73
N TYR A 19 12.12 -0.03 5.56
CA TYR A 19 11.52 0.67 4.43
C TYR A 19 10.17 0.06 4.03
N LEU A 20 10.09 -1.27 3.99
CA LEU A 20 8.84 -1.96 3.68
C LEU A 20 7.74 -1.66 4.73
N ARG A 21 8.09 -1.70 6.01
CA ARG A 21 7.15 -1.36 7.10
C ARG A 21 6.72 0.11 7.05
N ASP A 22 7.65 1.01 6.75
CA ASP A 22 7.32 2.43 6.56
C ASP A 22 6.31 2.64 5.41
N LEU A 23 6.45 1.90 4.29
CA LEU A 23 5.46 1.95 3.20
C LEU A 23 4.09 1.39 3.63
N GLU A 24 4.07 0.30 4.39
CA GLU A 24 2.81 -0.25 4.94
C GLU A 24 2.15 0.78 5.88
N ASP A 25 2.89 1.41 6.77
CA ASP A 25 2.38 2.43 7.69
C ASP A 25 1.82 3.65 6.95
N ILE A 26 2.46 4.08 5.87
CA ILE A 26 1.97 5.17 5.01
C ILE A 26 0.60 4.82 4.43
N ILE A 27 0.43 3.59 3.92
CA ILE A 27 -0.85 3.13 3.38
C ILE A 27 -1.90 2.99 4.48
N ILE A 28 -1.56 2.42 5.63
CA ILE A 28 -2.46 2.30 6.79
C ILE A 28 -2.96 3.68 7.23
N ASN A 29 -2.07 4.66 7.35
CA ASN A 29 -2.42 6.03 7.70
C ASN A 29 -3.26 6.73 6.61
N THR A 30 -3.00 6.42 5.33
CA THR A 30 -3.81 6.90 4.22
C THR A 30 -5.23 6.33 4.29
N LEU A 31 -5.36 5.03 4.49
CA LEU A 31 -6.65 4.33 4.62
C LEU A 31 -7.45 4.82 5.84
N SER A 32 -6.77 5.05 6.96
CA SER A 32 -7.38 5.60 8.18
C SER A 32 -8.03 6.96 7.95
N PHE A 33 -7.45 7.81 7.10
CA PHE A 33 -8.06 9.09 6.71
C PHE A 33 -9.45 8.89 6.06
N PHE A 34 -9.63 7.81 5.30
CA PHE A 34 -10.91 7.47 4.67
C PHE A 34 -11.84 6.66 5.56
N GLY A 35 -11.43 6.32 6.78
CA GLY A 35 -12.20 5.51 7.71
C GLY A 35 -12.10 4.00 7.47
N VAL A 36 -11.11 3.55 6.70
CA VAL A 36 -10.82 2.13 6.48
C VAL A 36 -9.76 1.67 7.49
N ASN A 37 -10.11 0.70 8.33
CA ASN A 37 -9.22 0.14 9.33
C ASN A 37 -8.43 -1.03 8.73
N ALA A 38 -7.12 -0.85 8.58
CA ALA A 38 -6.23 -1.80 7.93
C ALA A 38 -4.96 -2.03 8.77
N SER A 39 -4.27 -3.12 8.51
CA SER A 39 -3.02 -3.47 9.19
C SER A 39 -2.01 -4.14 8.25
N GLY A 40 -0.74 -4.19 8.67
CA GLY A 40 0.23 -5.09 8.09
C GLY A 40 -0.05 -6.54 8.49
N ASN A 41 0.56 -7.48 7.79
CA ASN A 41 0.54 -8.91 8.12
C ASN A 41 1.99 -9.37 8.35
N SER A 42 2.24 -10.06 9.46
CA SER A 42 3.59 -10.53 9.81
C SER A 42 4.13 -11.62 8.87
N GLU A 43 3.24 -12.34 8.20
CA GLU A 43 3.58 -13.45 7.32
C GLU A 43 3.63 -13.04 5.85
N GLU A 44 2.90 -12.00 5.48
CA GLU A 44 2.74 -11.58 4.09
C GLU A 44 2.86 -10.07 3.92
N THR A 45 3.72 -9.66 3.01
CA THR A 45 3.92 -8.26 2.62
C THR A 45 2.64 -7.64 2.05
N GLY A 46 2.37 -6.40 2.43
CA GLY A 46 1.24 -5.61 1.96
C GLY A 46 0.35 -5.12 3.09
N VAL A 47 -0.75 -4.49 2.71
CA VAL A 47 -1.74 -3.99 3.68
C VAL A 47 -3.05 -4.74 3.52
N TRP A 48 -3.61 -5.12 4.65
CA TRP A 48 -4.69 -6.07 4.76
C TRP A 48 -5.79 -5.57 5.69
N LEU A 49 -7.00 -6.12 5.51
CA LEU A 49 -8.10 -5.98 6.44
C LEU A 49 -8.41 -7.34 7.08
N ASP A 50 -8.88 -7.30 8.32
CA ASP A 50 -9.32 -8.46 9.10
C ASP A 50 -8.29 -9.61 9.18
N VAL A 51 -7.00 -9.24 9.35
CA VAL A 51 -5.88 -10.19 9.47
C VAL A 51 -6.17 -11.24 10.54
N GLY A 52 -5.94 -12.51 10.19
CA GLY A 52 -6.19 -13.66 11.05
C GLY A 52 -7.63 -14.14 11.10
N ASN A 53 -8.55 -13.53 10.35
CA ASN A 53 -9.94 -13.94 10.22
C ASN A 53 -10.21 -14.60 8.86
N ILE A 54 -11.34 -15.30 8.75
CA ILE A 54 -11.77 -15.93 7.49
C ILE A 54 -12.04 -14.88 6.38
N GLU A 55 -12.32 -13.65 6.76
CA GLU A 55 -12.58 -12.53 5.85
C GLU A 55 -11.32 -11.71 5.56
N GLU A 56 -10.14 -12.23 5.89
CA GLU A 56 -8.87 -11.57 5.59
C GLU A 56 -8.73 -11.26 4.11
N ARG A 57 -8.45 -10.00 3.79
CA ARG A 57 -8.37 -9.52 2.41
C ARG A 57 -7.33 -8.44 2.22
N LYS A 58 -6.60 -8.53 1.11
CA LYS A 58 -5.55 -7.57 0.74
C LYS A 58 -6.14 -6.35 0.05
N ILE A 59 -5.78 -5.16 0.50
CA ILE A 59 -6.16 -3.89 -0.12
C ILE A 59 -4.99 -3.23 -0.86
N CYS A 60 -3.76 -3.49 -0.43
CA CYS A 60 -2.56 -2.97 -1.09
C CYS A 60 -1.51 -4.06 -1.25
N ALA A 61 -1.13 -4.32 -2.48
CA ALA A 61 0.01 -5.18 -2.80
C ALA A 61 1.30 -4.36 -2.80
N MET A 62 2.39 -4.96 -2.31
CA MET A 62 3.71 -4.34 -2.28
C MET A 62 4.77 -5.30 -2.77
N GLY A 63 5.70 -4.77 -3.57
CA GLY A 63 6.88 -5.48 -4.01
C GLY A 63 7.98 -4.47 -4.26
N ILE A 64 9.06 -4.56 -3.50
CA ILE A 64 10.20 -3.65 -3.59
C ILE A 64 11.45 -4.39 -4.02
N LYS A 65 12.34 -3.67 -4.66
CA LYS A 65 13.71 -4.09 -4.92
C LYS A 65 14.65 -2.93 -4.60
N VAL A 66 15.81 -3.23 -4.07
CA VAL A 66 16.86 -2.26 -3.79
C VAL A 66 18.14 -2.68 -4.50
N SER A 67 18.75 -1.76 -5.21
CA SER A 67 20.05 -1.95 -5.86
C SER A 67 20.95 -0.78 -5.53
N ARG A 68 22.11 -1.06 -4.94
CA ARG A 68 23.05 -0.02 -4.48
C ARG A 68 22.36 1.05 -3.62
N TRP A 69 21.49 0.61 -2.73
CA TRP A 69 20.65 1.44 -1.85
C TRP A 69 19.67 2.37 -2.55
N VAL A 70 19.45 2.21 -3.86
CA VAL A 70 18.37 2.90 -4.59
C VAL A 70 17.17 1.96 -4.71
N THR A 71 16.00 2.44 -4.28
CA THR A 71 14.75 1.68 -4.33
C THR A 71 14.16 1.66 -5.73
N MET A 72 13.45 0.58 -6.05
CA MET A 72 12.66 0.45 -7.28
C MET A 72 11.43 -0.42 -7.02
N HIS A 73 10.45 -0.37 -7.94
CA HIS A 73 9.10 -0.87 -7.73
C HIS A 73 8.39 -0.13 -6.60
N GLY A 74 7.43 -0.74 -5.94
CA GLY A 74 6.68 -0.07 -4.87
C GLY A 74 5.38 -0.77 -4.55
N LEU A 75 4.25 -0.09 -4.72
CA LEU A 75 2.96 -0.54 -4.25
C LEU A 75 1.82 -0.31 -5.26
N ALA A 76 0.76 -1.10 -5.09
CA ALA A 76 -0.51 -0.97 -5.80
C ALA A 76 -1.66 -1.00 -4.78
N LEU A 77 -2.25 0.16 -4.54
CA LEU A 77 -3.43 0.33 -3.68
C LEU A 77 -4.71 0.25 -4.52
N ASN A 78 -5.60 -0.66 -4.17
CA ASN A 78 -6.91 -0.76 -4.79
C ASN A 78 -7.83 0.36 -4.28
N VAL A 79 -8.15 1.33 -5.11
CA VAL A 79 -9.03 2.47 -4.79
C VAL A 79 -10.45 2.20 -5.27
N ASN A 80 -10.66 2.25 -6.60
CA ASN A 80 -11.93 1.94 -7.27
C ASN A 80 -11.77 0.73 -8.21
N THR A 81 -10.90 -0.20 -7.88
CA THR A 81 -10.56 -1.35 -8.72
C THR A 81 -11.77 -2.24 -8.91
N ASP A 82 -12.03 -2.66 -10.15
CA ASP A 82 -13.00 -3.70 -10.44
C ASP A 82 -12.41 -5.05 -9.97
N LEU A 83 -12.94 -5.57 -8.88
CA LEU A 83 -12.44 -6.77 -8.23
C LEU A 83 -12.83 -8.06 -8.96
N SER A 84 -13.75 -8.01 -9.92
CA SER A 84 -14.17 -9.19 -10.71
C SER A 84 -13.02 -9.78 -11.53
N TYR A 85 -12.02 -8.98 -11.86
CA TYR A 85 -10.80 -9.47 -12.53
C TYR A 85 -9.95 -10.41 -11.65
N PHE A 86 -10.16 -10.42 -10.34
CA PHE A 86 -9.45 -11.30 -9.42
C PHE A 86 -10.14 -12.67 -9.23
N ASP A 87 -11.39 -12.83 -9.67
CA ASP A 87 -12.19 -14.06 -9.48
C ASP A 87 -11.60 -15.28 -10.21
N GLY A 88 -10.77 -15.06 -11.24
CA GLY A 88 -10.07 -16.11 -12.00
C GLY A 88 -8.59 -16.27 -11.68
N ILE A 89 -8.06 -15.47 -10.75
CA ILE A 89 -6.64 -15.46 -10.43
C ILE A 89 -6.50 -15.79 -8.94
N ILE A 90 -5.66 -16.78 -8.60
CA ILE A 90 -5.24 -17.03 -7.22
C ILE A 90 -4.06 -16.06 -6.96
N PRO A 91 -4.27 -14.93 -6.24
CA PRO A 91 -3.19 -13.98 -6.02
C PRO A 91 -2.07 -14.64 -5.21
N CYS A 92 -0.85 -14.65 -5.76
CA CYS A 92 0.36 -15.15 -5.08
C CYS A 92 0.27 -16.64 -4.63
N GLY A 93 -0.56 -17.48 -5.24
CA GLY A 93 -0.68 -18.90 -4.89
C GLY A 93 -1.40 -19.17 -3.56
N ILE A 94 -2.05 -18.18 -2.96
CA ILE A 94 -2.76 -18.30 -1.68
C ILE A 94 -4.26 -18.45 -1.96
N SER A 95 -4.76 -19.66 -1.80
CA SER A 95 -6.10 -20.05 -2.22
C SER A 95 -7.27 -19.57 -1.34
N ASN A 96 -6.99 -18.89 -0.20
CA ASN A 96 -8.00 -18.63 0.83
C ASN A 96 -8.12 -17.17 1.28
N LYS A 97 -7.37 -16.23 0.68
CA LYS A 97 -7.39 -14.82 1.07
C LYS A 97 -7.99 -13.96 -0.03
N GLY A 98 -8.90 -13.07 0.36
CA GLY A 98 -9.59 -12.18 -0.57
C GLY A 98 -8.76 -10.97 -1.00
N VAL A 99 -9.34 -10.20 -1.91
CA VAL A 99 -8.86 -8.88 -2.35
C VAL A 99 -10.00 -7.87 -2.16
N THR A 100 -9.67 -6.64 -1.77
CA THR A 100 -10.65 -5.58 -1.62
C THR A 100 -10.13 -4.25 -2.16
N SER A 101 -10.98 -3.20 -2.11
CA SER A 101 -10.65 -1.83 -2.51
C SER A 101 -11.31 -0.83 -1.54
N ILE A 102 -10.84 0.42 -1.54
CA ILE A 102 -11.44 1.47 -0.71
C ILE A 102 -12.91 1.65 -1.05
N SER A 103 -13.25 1.66 -2.36
CA SER A 103 -14.63 1.81 -2.81
C SER A 103 -15.53 0.64 -2.38
N ASN A 104 -15.01 -0.57 -2.34
CA ASN A 104 -15.74 -1.76 -1.87
C ASN A 104 -16.01 -1.67 -0.37
N GLU A 105 -15.01 -1.31 0.43
CA GLU A 105 -15.15 -1.19 1.89
C GLU A 105 -16.12 -0.07 2.30
N LEU A 106 -16.13 1.04 1.56
CA LEU A 106 -16.99 2.20 1.85
C LEU A 106 -18.30 2.23 1.07
N ASN A 107 -18.51 1.26 0.18
CA ASN A 107 -19.67 1.16 -0.69
C ASN A 107 -19.98 2.47 -1.46
N LYS A 108 -18.94 3.13 -1.95
CA LYS A 108 -19.02 4.36 -2.75
C LYS A 108 -17.76 4.57 -3.59
N LYS A 109 -17.91 5.29 -4.70
CA LYS A 109 -16.78 5.73 -5.52
C LYS A 109 -15.92 6.73 -4.75
N ILE A 110 -14.62 6.57 -4.82
CA ILE A 110 -13.63 7.39 -4.11
C ILE A 110 -12.92 8.31 -5.11
N ASP A 111 -12.71 9.55 -4.72
CA ASP A 111 -11.88 10.49 -5.47
C ASP A 111 -10.40 10.06 -5.40
N ILE A 112 -9.87 9.61 -6.53
CA ILE A 112 -8.50 9.11 -6.61
C ILE A 112 -7.47 10.22 -6.42
N GLU A 113 -7.76 11.44 -6.82
CA GLU A 113 -6.86 12.59 -6.64
C GLU A 113 -6.72 12.92 -5.14
N LEU A 114 -7.81 12.82 -4.40
CA LEU A 114 -7.78 12.97 -2.94
C LEU A 114 -6.95 11.87 -2.28
N VAL A 115 -7.07 10.60 -2.73
CA VAL A 115 -6.24 9.50 -2.22
C VAL A 115 -4.76 9.77 -2.48
N GLN A 116 -4.41 10.21 -3.68
CA GLN A 116 -3.03 10.55 -4.04
C GLN A 116 -2.48 11.68 -3.17
N LYS A 117 -3.27 12.74 -2.97
CA LYS A 117 -2.88 13.88 -2.12
C LYS A 117 -2.62 13.46 -0.68
N VAL A 118 -3.51 12.69 -0.09
CA VAL A 118 -3.36 12.18 1.28
C VAL A 118 -2.15 11.25 1.37
N PHE A 119 -1.97 10.34 0.41
CA PHE A 119 -0.80 9.47 0.37
C PHE A 119 0.51 10.25 0.34
N ILE A 120 0.62 11.26 -0.53
CA ILE A 120 1.81 12.11 -0.64
C ILE A 120 2.09 12.81 0.70
N GLU A 121 1.07 13.37 1.35
CA GLU A 121 1.21 14.01 2.67
C GLU A 121 1.78 13.04 3.71
N LYS A 122 1.22 11.80 3.79
CA LYS A 122 1.70 10.78 4.72
C LYS A 122 3.11 10.32 4.40
N PHE A 123 3.43 10.17 3.10
CA PHE A 123 4.75 9.80 2.62
C PHE A 123 5.82 10.84 3.02
N LEU A 124 5.58 12.11 2.72
CA LEU A 124 6.51 13.20 3.06
C LEU A 124 6.72 13.31 4.57
N LYS A 125 5.67 13.12 5.35
CA LYS A 125 5.76 13.11 6.81
C LYS A 125 6.60 11.94 7.32
N GLN A 126 6.40 10.72 6.79
CA GLN A 126 7.12 9.51 7.21
C GLN A 126 8.63 9.64 6.96
N PHE A 127 9.01 10.19 5.80
CA PHE A 127 10.42 10.33 5.41
C PHE A 127 11.03 11.69 5.80
N ASN A 128 10.28 12.56 6.49
CA ASN A 128 10.69 13.93 6.80
C ASN A 128 11.26 14.65 5.55
N ALA A 129 10.55 14.53 4.44
CA ALA A 129 10.95 15.00 3.12
C ALA A 129 10.06 16.12 2.61
N THR A 130 10.54 16.83 1.61
CA THR A 130 9.78 17.82 0.85
C THR A 130 9.67 17.39 -0.61
N MET A 131 8.63 17.84 -1.29
CA MET A 131 8.44 17.57 -2.72
C MET A 131 8.52 18.88 -3.50
N GLU A 132 9.32 18.87 -4.57
CA GLU A 132 9.36 19.93 -5.56
C GLU A 132 8.78 19.39 -6.87
N PHE A 133 7.94 20.16 -7.52
CA PHE A 133 7.41 19.86 -8.85
C PHE A 133 8.24 20.62 -9.88
N ASN A 134 8.93 19.91 -10.73
CA ASN A 134 9.67 20.47 -11.86
C ASN A 134 8.80 20.53 -13.11
#